data_ed38ad6df22d292e460613e48635204f
#
_entry.id   ed38ad6df22d292e460613e48635204f
#
_cell.length_a   1.000
_cell.length_b   1.000
_cell.length_c   1.000
_cell.angle_alpha   90.00
_cell.angle_beta   90.00
_cell.angle_gamma   90.00
#
_symmetry.space_group_name_H-M   'P 1'
#
loop_
_entity.id
_entity.type
_entity.pdbx_description
1 polymer ?
#
loop_
_entity_poly.entity_id
_entity_poly.type
_entity_poly.pdbx_seq_one_letter_code
_entity_poly.pdbx_strand_id
1 'polypeptide(L)'
;GVQTCALPIWPAMAEVVNRIDGLASKYNLEIGTFGHAGDGNLHPTIVLDKDDSAAIARAEEVLKDIFALALEFNGTITGEHGVGSAKLPYLRNQIGEIGMQVHRNLKRVFDPNGILNPNRLGS
;
A
#
# COMPACT_ATOMS: atom_id res chain seq x y z
N GLY A 1 -8.01 -13.40 0.42
CA GLY A 1 -6.84 -12.69 0.96
C GLY A 1 -6.81 -11.23 0.49
N VAL A 2 -6.19 -10.37 1.25
CA VAL A 2 -5.92 -8.99 0.86
C VAL A 2 -4.45 -8.90 0.46
N GLN A 3 -4.18 -8.49 -0.77
CA GLN A 3 -2.84 -8.34 -1.32
C GLN A 3 -2.51 -6.88 -1.51
N THR A 4 -1.29 -6.49 -1.16
CA THR A 4 -0.73 -5.18 -1.48
C THR A 4 0.61 -5.33 -2.17
N CYS A 5 1.14 -4.28 -2.77
CA CYS A 5 2.50 -4.23 -3.24
C CYS A 5 3.17 -2.94 -2.76
N ALA A 6 4.42 -3.03 -2.43
CA ALA A 6 5.26 -1.91 -2.01
C ALA A 6 6.68 -2.12 -2.53
N LEU A 7 7.38 -1.05 -2.83
CA LEU A 7 8.77 -1.09 -3.27
C LEU A 7 9.68 -0.56 -2.17
N PRO A 8 10.33 -1.43 -1.36
CA PRO A 8 11.46 -1.01 -0.56
C PRO A 8 12.69 -0.80 -1.45
N ILE A 9 13.72 -0.12 -0.93
CA ILE A 9 15.02 -0.08 -1.59
C ILE A 9 15.62 -1.50 -1.55
N TRP A 10 16.09 -1.96 -2.71
CA TRP A 10 16.58 -3.33 -2.92
C TRP A 10 17.50 -3.91 -1.83
N PRO A 11 18.49 -3.19 -1.27
CA PRO A 11 19.34 -3.73 -0.20
C PRO A 11 18.59 -4.04 1.11
N ALA A 12 17.43 -3.44 1.33
CA ALA A 12 16.65 -3.59 2.57
C ALA A 12 15.59 -4.71 2.51
N MET A 13 15.46 -5.42 1.39
CA MET A 13 14.38 -6.40 1.20
C MET A 13 14.30 -7.44 2.31
N ALA A 14 15.43 -8.03 2.69
CA ALA A 14 15.45 -9.07 3.73
C ALA A 14 14.97 -8.53 5.09
N GLU A 15 15.38 -7.30 5.44
CA GLU A 15 14.94 -6.66 6.68
C GLU A 15 13.44 -6.32 6.63
N VAL A 16 12.96 -5.81 5.50
CA VAL A 16 11.53 -5.50 5.32
C VAL A 16 10.68 -6.77 5.44
N VAL A 17 11.09 -7.89 4.83
CA VAL A 17 10.39 -9.16 4.97
C VAL A 17 10.34 -9.61 6.43
N ASN A 18 11.48 -9.59 7.14
CA ASN A 18 11.52 -9.95 8.56
C ASN A 18 10.62 -9.05 9.42
N ARG A 19 10.54 -7.77 9.10
CA ARG A 19 9.64 -6.84 9.82
C ARG A 19 8.17 -7.08 9.51
N ILE A 20 7.83 -7.49 8.27
CA ILE A 20 6.48 -7.92 7.91
C ILE A 20 6.09 -9.18 8.71
N ASP A 21 6.99 -10.14 8.88
CA ASP A 21 6.75 -11.33 9.71
C ASP A 21 6.53 -10.95 11.19
N GLY A 22 7.26 -9.95 11.67
CA GLY A 22 7.04 -9.36 12.99
C GLY A 22 5.65 -8.70 13.13
N LEU A 23 5.19 -8.00 12.10
CA LEU A 23 3.84 -7.42 12.06
C LEU A 23 2.78 -8.52 12.02
N ALA A 24 2.97 -9.58 11.22
CA ALA A 24 2.07 -10.72 11.18
C ALA A 24 1.85 -11.32 12.58
N SER A 25 2.95 -11.52 13.31
CA SER A 25 2.93 -12.00 14.69
C SER A 25 2.23 -11.02 15.65
N LYS A 26 2.55 -9.72 15.57
CA LYS A 26 1.96 -8.66 16.40
C LYS A 26 0.44 -8.60 16.27
N TYR A 27 -0.06 -8.74 15.04
CA TYR A 27 -1.49 -8.63 14.74
C TYR A 27 -2.23 -9.98 14.77
N ASN A 28 -1.51 -11.08 15.06
CA ASN A 28 -2.05 -12.45 15.01
C ASN A 28 -2.78 -12.71 13.68
N LEU A 29 -2.05 -12.49 12.58
CA LEU A 29 -2.50 -12.69 11.20
C LEU A 29 -1.50 -13.57 10.45
N GLU A 30 -1.99 -14.32 9.47
CA GLU A 30 -1.15 -15.02 8.52
C GLU A 30 -0.86 -14.10 7.33
N ILE A 31 0.42 -13.78 7.08
CA ILE A 31 0.87 -12.92 5.98
C ILE A 31 1.93 -13.68 5.17
N GLY A 32 1.60 -14.03 3.94
CA GLY A 32 2.57 -14.55 2.98
C GLY A 32 3.19 -13.41 2.18
N THR A 33 4.52 -13.28 2.18
CA THR A 33 5.23 -12.28 1.38
C THR A 33 5.95 -12.93 0.22
N PHE A 34 5.64 -12.50 -0.99
CA PHE A 34 6.34 -12.86 -2.22
C PHE A 34 6.64 -11.60 -3.02
N GLY A 35 7.36 -11.71 -4.13
CA GLY A 35 7.70 -10.50 -4.91
C GLY A 35 8.76 -10.73 -5.96
N HIS A 36 9.22 -9.65 -6.53
CA HIS A 36 10.22 -9.59 -7.59
C HIS A 36 11.56 -9.16 -7.02
N ALA A 37 12.45 -10.13 -6.77
CA ALA A 37 13.74 -9.87 -6.11
C ALA A 37 14.64 -8.91 -6.92
N GLY A 38 14.46 -8.82 -8.24
CA GLY A 38 15.28 -7.99 -9.11
C GLY A 38 15.02 -6.49 -8.98
N ASP A 39 13.81 -6.09 -8.57
CA ASP A 39 13.42 -4.68 -8.47
C ASP A 39 12.92 -4.26 -7.08
N GLY A 40 12.89 -5.21 -6.12
CA GLY A 40 12.48 -4.94 -4.76
C GLY A 40 10.96 -4.83 -4.56
N ASN A 41 10.15 -5.25 -5.53
CA ASN A 41 8.69 -5.20 -5.41
C ASN A 41 8.17 -6.37 -4.56
N LEU A 42 7.62 -6.06 -3.39
CA LEU A 42 7.08 -7.03 -2.44
C LEU A 42 5.55 -7.02 -2.45
N HIS A 43 4.97 -8.21 -2.37
CA HIS A 43 3.53 -8.46 -2.32
C HIS A 43 3.13 -9.14 -1.01
N PRO A 44 3.02 -8.43 0.11
CA PRO A 44 2.44 -8.98 1.33
C PRO A 44 0.98 -9.33 1.10
N THR A 45 0.62 -10.58 1.34
CA THR A 45 -0.73 -11.10 1.16
C THR A 45 -1.26 -11.60 2.50
N ILE A 46 -2.29 -10.94 3.01
CA ILE A 46 -2.93 -11.29 4.28
C ILE A 46 -3.99 -12.35 4.00
N VAL A 47 -3.88 -13.50 4.67
CA VAL A 47 -4.87 -14.57 4.59
C VAL A 47 -5.94 -14.32 5.64
N LEU A 48 -7.19 -14.22 5.22
CA LEU A 48 -8.33 -13.92 6.08
C LEU A 48 -9.50 -14.84 5.81
N ASP A 49 -10.23 -15.21 6.86
CA ASP A 49 -11.62 -15.62 6.72
C ASP A 49 -12.48 -14.35 6.51
N LYS A 50 -13.27 -14.35 5.43
CA LYS A 50 -14.17 -13.23 5.08
C LYS A 50 -15.27 -12.99 6.11
N ASP A 51 -15.56 -13.98 6.95
CA ASP A 51 -16.62 -13.93 7.96
C ASP A 51 -16.05 -13.53 9.35
N ASP A 52 -14.71 -13.43 9.50
CA ASP A 52 -14.05 -12.93 10.72
C ASP A 52 -13.86 -11.41 10.66
N SER A 53 -14.85 -10.67 11.14
CA SER A 53 -14.80 -9.21 11.22
C SER A 53 -13.66 -8.67 12.09
N ALA A 54 -13.24 -9.40 13.11
CA ALA A 54 -12.14 -9.01 13.97
C ALA A 54 -10.80 -9.15 13.24
N ALA A 55 -10.61 -10.22 12.44
CA ALA A 55 -9.44 -10.38 11.59
C ALA A 55 -9.39 -9.31 10.49
N ILE A 56 -10.53 -8.95 9.90
CA ILE A 56 -10.62 -7.87 8.91
C ILE A 56 -10.17 -6.54 9.52
N ALA A 57 -10.63 -6.19 10.71
CA ALA A 57 -10.20 -4.96 11.39
C ALA A 57 -8.69 -4.95 11.68
N ARG A 58 -8.11 -6.09 12.14
CA ARG A 58 -6.67 -6.22 12.33
C ARG A 58 -5.89 -6.10 11.01
N ALA A 59 -6.45 -6.61 9.91
CA ALA A 59 -5.84 -6.49 8.59
C ALA A 59 -5.77 -5.04 8.11
N GLU A 60 -6.79 -4.23 8.36
CA GLU A 60 -6.75 -2.79 8.06
C GLU A 60 -5.65 -2.08 8.84
N GLU A 61 -5.44 -2.42 10.10
CA GLU A 61 -4.37 -1.83 10.91
C GLU A 61 -2.98 -2.29 10.46
N VAL A 62 -2.79 -3.59 10.18
CA VAL A 62 -1.49 -4.08 9.70
C VAL A 62 -1.12 -3.51 8.33
N LEU A 63 -2.10 -3.23 7.45
CA LEU A 63 -1.84 -2.56 6.17
C LEU A 63 -1.27 -1.15 6.37
N LYS A 64 -1.74 -0.40 7.35
CA LYS A 64 -1.17 0.92 7.71
C LYS A 64 0.29 0.78 8.12
N ASP A 65 0.60 -0.19 8.99
CA ASP A 65 1.96 -0.44 9.45
C ASP A 65 2.87 -0.90 8.29
N ILE A 66 2.38 -1.73 7.36
CA ILE A 66 3.13 -2.17 6.17
C ILE A 66 3.44 -0.98 5.25
N PHE A 67 2.49 -0.08 5.01
CA PHE A 67 2.76 1.11 4.20
C PHE A 67 3.72 2.08 4.90
N ALA A 68 3.59 2.26 6.21
CA ALA A 68 4.53 3.06 6.99
C ALA A 68 5.95 2.47 6.93
N LEU A 69 6.07 1.14 7.05
CA LEU A 69 7.32 0.41 6.91
C LEU A 69 7.96 0.64 5.53
N ALA A 70 7.18 0.55 4.45
CA ALA A 70 7.69 0.82 3.11
C ALA A 70 8.29 2.22 2.98
N LEU A 71 7.61 3.23 3.53
CA LEU A 71 8.09 4.61 3.51
C LEU A 71 9.31 4.83 4.41
N GLU A 72 9.38 4.17 5.56
CA GLU A 72 10.55 4.19 6.46
C GLU A 72 11.83 3.77 5.73
N PHE A 73 11.72 2.78 4.84
CA PHE A 73 12.82 2.32 3.99
C PHE A 73 12.94 3.09 2.66
N ASN A 74 12.39 4.30 2.58
CA ASN A 74 12.38 5.14 1.37
C ASN A 74 11.79 4.44 0.14
N GLY A 75 10.91 3.47 0.35
CA GLY A 75 10.15 2.81 -0.69
C GLY A 75 8.87 3.54 -1.05
N THR A 76 7.92 2.83 -1.66
CA THR A 76 6.63 3.36 -2.08
C THR A 76 5.48 2.48 -1.60
N ILE A 77 4.30 3.05 -1.43
CA ILE A 77 3.09 2.28 -1.04
C ILE A 77 2.53 1.43 -2.18
N THR A 78 3.07 1.55 -3.38
CA THR A 78 2.67 0.74 -4.53
C THR A 78 3.84 0.54 -5.47
N GLY A 79 4.08 -0.71 -5.88
CA GLY A 79 5.04 -1.03 -6.91
C GLY A 79 4.41 -0.94 -8.31
N GLU A 80 3.50 -1.86 -8.60
CA GLU A 80 2.91 -2.03 -9.93
C GLU A 80 1.38 -2.00 -9.96
N HIS A 81 0.70 -2.28 -8.82
CA HIS A 81 -0.76 -2.40 -8.78
C HIS A 81 -1.48 -1.04 -8.82
N GLY A 82 -0.78 0.06 -8.63
CA GLY A 82 -1.37 1.39 -8.51
C GLY A 82 -2.01 1.65 -7.15
N VAL A 83 -2.52 2.85 -6.98
CA VAL A 83 -3.08 3.34 -5.72
C VAL A 83 -4.56 2.96 -5.57
N GLY A 84 -5.34 3.19 -6.60
CA GLY A 84 -6.78 2.97 -6.57
C GLY A 84 -7.47 3.73 -5.43
N SER A 85 -8.55 3.18 -4.90
CA SER A 85 -9.23 3.72 -3.70
C SER A 85 -8.63 3.20 -2.40
N ALA A 86 -8.11 1.97 -2.40
CA ALA A 86 -7.64 1.31 -1.19
C ALA A 86 -6.40 1.96 -0.58
N LYS A 87 -5.49 2.44 -1.43
CA LYS A 87 -4.24 3.08 -0.98
C LYS A 87 -4.29 4.61 -0.98
N LEU A 88 -5.37 5.20 -1.49
CA LEU A 88 -5.51 6.66 -1.57
C LEU A 88 -5.33 7.38 -0.22
N PRO A 89 -5.84 6.87 0.92
CA PRO A 89 -5.64 7.50 2.23
C PRO A 89 -4.16 7.59 2.63
N TYR A 90 -3.32 6.69 2.13
CA TYR A 90 -1.90 6.61 2.47
C TYR A 90 -1.00 7.39 1.50
N LEU A 91 -1.50 7.72 0.31
CA LEU A 91 -0.73 8.39 -0.73
C LEU A 91 -0.19 9.75 -0.27
N ARG A 92 -0.99 10.50 0.50
CA ARG A 92 -0.57 11.81 1.04
C ARG A 92 0.69 11.70 1.90
N ASN A 93 0.87 10.61 2.64
CA ASN A 93 2.06 10.40 3.45
C ASN A 93 3.32 10.24 2.60
N GLN A 94 3.18 9.69 1.39
CA GLN A 94 4.29 9.49 0.46
C GLN A 94 4.63 10.75 -0.34
N ILE A 95 3.62 11.42 -0.91
CA ILE A 95 3.86 12.50 -1.89
C ILE A 95 3.60 13.91 -1.36
N GLY A 96 3.09 14.03 -0.14
CA GLY A 96 2.74 15.29 0.50
C GLY A 96 1.59 16.03 -0.17
N GLU A 97 1.24 17.21 0.37
CA GLU A 97 0.11 18.00 -0.14
C GLU A 97 0.40 18.56 -1.55
N ILE A 98 1.64 18.94 -1.83
CA ILE A 98 2.03 19.44 -3.16
C ILE A 98 1.83 18.35 -4.21
N GLY A 99 2.29 17.12 -3.93
CA GLY A 99 2.09 15.98 -4.82
C GLY A 99 0.60 15.69 -5.05
N MET A 100 -0.22 15.71 -3.99
CA MET A 100 -1.67 15.56 -4.10
C MET A 100 -2.30 16.65 -4.97
N GLN A 101 -1.83 17.91 -4.85
CA GLN A 101 -2.33 19.01 -5.68
C GLN A 101 -1.96 18.82 -7.16
N VAL A 102 -0.74 18.36 -7.45
CA VAL A 102 -0.33 18.03 -8.83
C VAL A 102 -1.24 16.96 -9.43
N HIS A 103 -1.54 15.89 -8.69
CA HIS A 103 -2.44 14.84 -9.15
C HIS A 103 -3.84 15.38 -9.44
N ARG A 104 -4.40 16.21 -8.56
CA ARG A 104 -5.71 16.88 -8.79
C ARG A 104 -5.71 17.76 -10.05
N ASN A 105 -4.64 18.51 -10.26
CA ASN A 105 -4.53 19.39 -11.42
C ASN A 105 -4.43 18.58 -12.72
N LEU A 106 -3.61 17.52 -12.75
CA LEU A 106 -3.53 16.62 -13.91
C LEU A 106 -4.88 15.95 -14.20
N LYS A 107 -5.57 15.47 -13.16
CA LYS A 107 -6.90 14.88 -13.30
C LYS A 107 -7.87 15.87 -13.97
N ARG A 108 -7.89 17.12 -13.55
CA ARG A 108 -8.78 18.16 -14.12
C ARG A 108 -8.47 18.47 -15.57
N VAL A 109 -7.20 18.39 -15.99
CA VAL A 109 -6.81 18.62 -17.39
C VAL A 109 -7.41 17.53 -18.30
N PHE A 110 -7.33 16.27 -17.88
CA PHE A 110 -7.80 15.13 -18.68
C PHE A 110 -9.27 14.80 -18.49
N ASP A 111 -9.85 15.19 -17.38
CA ASP A 111 -11.23 14.91 -17.02
C ASP A 111 -11.89 16.11 -16.33
N PRO A 112 -12.10 17.20 -17.10
CA PRO A 112 -12.66 18.44 -16.54
C PRO A 112 -14.06 18.28 -15.95
N ASN A 113 -14.81 17.29 -16.42
CA ASN A 113 -16.17 17.00 -15.95
C ASN A 113 -16.23 15.98 -14.79
N GLY A 114 -15.09 15.39 -14.39
CA GLY A 114 -15.02 14.43 -13.27
C GLY A 114 -15.79 13.12 -13.48
N ILE A 115 -15.96 12.69 -14.72
CA ILE A 115 -16.76 11.49 -15.07
C ILE A 115 -15.93 10.21 -15.15
N LEU A 116 -14.62 10.32 -15.32
CA LEU A 116 -13.72 9.19 -15.44
C LEU A 116 -13.24 8.73 -14.06
N ASN A 117 -13.62 7.52 -13.64
CA ASN A 117 -13.23 6.95 -12.34
C ASN A 117 -13.41 7.95 -11.18
N PRO A 118 -14.62 8.41 -10.89
CA PRO A 118 -14.87 9.37 -9.83
C PRO A 118 -14.41 8.80 -8.47
N ASN A 119 -14.04 9.68 -7.54
CA ASN A 119 -13.49 9.33 -6.22
C ASN A 119 -12.17 8.53 -6.26
N ARG A 120 -11.39 8.68 -7.31
CA ARG A 120 -10.01 8.17 -7.44
C ARG A 120 -9.02 9.32 -7.33
N LEU A 121 -7.75 9.09 -7.66
CA LEU A 121 -6.69 10.10 -7.66
C LEU A 121 -7.16 11.42 -8.28
N GLY A 122 -7.17 12.48 -7.48
CA GLY A 122 -7.45 13.84 -7.94
C GLY A 122 -8.91 14.28 -7.90
N SER A 123 -9.83 13.44 -7.43
CA SER A 123 -11.22 13.89 -7.18
C SER A 123 -11.36 14.45 -5.77
#